data_be38130f1131ef54dc008302fd04cbb7
#
_entry.id   be38130f1131ef54dc008302fd04cbb7
#
_cell.length_a   1.000
_cell.length_b   1.000
_cell.length_c   1.000
_cell.angle_alpha   90.00
_cell.angle_beta   90.00
_cell.angle_gamma   90.00
#
_symmetry.space_group_name_H-M   'P 1'
#
loop_
_entity.id
_entity.type
_entity.pdbx_description
1 polymer ?
#
loop_
_entity_poly.entity_id
_entity_poly.type
_entity_poly.pdbx_seq_one_letter_code
_entity_poly.pdbx_strand_id
1 'polypeptide(L)'
;SQGGMIAQWLVADFPEKVQKLILAVTTAKPSQLARERIEHWQKLSQSGNFKHLMLDIAKHSYTQKSYQKWRLLYNIMGRLGRIKDENRIAIQSQSCLTHDSLEVLKEIHCPTLILGALEDDVIGVDGSKELAKAISGCQLLILNHSGHALYEENKAFQEAVCEFLN
;
A
#
# COMPACT_ATOMS: atom_id res chain seq x y z
N SER A 1 0.35 -1.08 -2.15
CA SER A 1 0.74 -1.66 -0.89
C SER A 1 1.33 -3.06 -1.09
N GLN A 2 0.91 -4.12 -0.36
CA GLN A 2 1.50 -5.48 -0.44
C GLN A 2 1.57 -6.04 -1.88
N GLY A 3 0.55 -5.83 -2.71
CA GLY A 3 0.58 -6.22 -4.12
C GLY A 3 1.74 -5.60 -4.89
N GLY A 4 2.10 -4.35 -4.57
CA GLY A 4 3.29 -3.70 -5.12
C GLY A 4 4.60 -4.33 -4.66
N MET A 5 4.68 -4.79 -3.40
CA MET A 5 5.83 -5.54 -2.89
C MET A 5 6.02 -6.86 -3.68
N ILE A 6 4.94 -7.56 -3.96
CA ILE A 6 4.96 -8.79 -4.77
C ILE A 6 5.35 -8.49 -6.23
N ALA A 7 4.79 -7.41 -6.81
CA ALA A 7 5.06 -7.03 -8.19
C ALA A 7 6.54 -6.68 -8.44
N GLN A 8 7.24 -6.10 -7.46
CA GLN A 8 8.67 -5.82 -7.55
C GLN A 8 9.49 -7.08 -7.80
N TRP A 9 9.22 -8.15 -7.05
CA TRP A 9 9.88 -9.44 -7.24
C TRP A 9 9.46 -10.13 -8.55
N LEU A 10 8.15 -10.06 -8.86
CA LEU A 10 7.64 -10.64 -10.10
C LEU A 10 8.35 -10.06 -11.34
N VAL A 11 8.54 -8.75 -11.37
CA VAL A 11 9.20 -8.07 -12.50
C VAL A 11 10.70 -8.39 -12.53
N ALA A 12 11.35 -8.47 -11.38
CA ALA A 12 12.77 -8.82 -11.32
C ALA A 12 13.02 -10.26 -11.75
N ASP A 13 12.16 -11.19 -11.34
CA ASP A 13 12.31 -12.63 -11.65
C ASP A 13 11.82 -13.00 -13.06
N PHE A 14 10.81 -12.27 -13.58
CA PHE A 14 10.15 -12.57 -14.87
C PHE A 14 9.95 -11.30 -15.71
N PRO A 15 11.03 -10.58 -16.07
CA PRO A 15 10.92 -9.29 -16.77
C PRO A 15 10.19 -9.40 -18.11
N GLU A 16 10.30 -10.53 -18.81
CA GLU A 16 9.63 -10.76 -20.10
C GLU A 16 8.09 -10.84 -20.01
N LYS A 17 7.54 -11.02 -18.81
CA LYS A 17 6.09 -11.11 -18.58
C LYS A 17 5.44 -9.79 -18.27
N VAL A 18 6.22 -8.73 -18.01
CA VAL A 18 5.71 -7.44 -17.58
C VAL A 18 6.09 -6.36 -18.56
N GLN A 19 5.11 -5.85 -19.30
CA GLN A 19 5.31 -4.77 -20.28
C GLN A 19 5.37 -3.39 -19.63
N LYS A 20 4.55 -3.14 -18.60
CA LYS A 20 4.47 -1.89 -17.83
C LYS A 20 4.21 -2.22 -16.37
N LEU A 21 4.81 -1.47 -15.45
CA LEU A 21 4.66 -1.65 -14.00
C LEU A 21 4.05 -0.41 -13.36
N ILE A 22 3.04 -0.59 -12.50
CA ILE A 22 2.52 0.49 -11.67
C ILE A 22 2.69 0.09 -10.19
N LEU A 23 3.41 0.92 -9.45
CA LEU A 23 3.65 0.76 -8.01
C LEU A 23 2.92 1.87 -7.25
N ALA A 24 1.80 1.54 -6.62
CA ALA A 24 0.99 2.51 -5.89
C ALA A 24 1.06 2.26 -4.38
N VAL A 25 1.35 3.32 -3.61
CA VAL A 25 1.43 3.31 -2.13
C VAL A 25 2.09 2.06 -1.60
N THR A 26 3.32 1.81 -2.07
CA THR A 26 4.13 0.65 -1.73
C THR A 26 5.57 1.08 -1.43
N THR A 27 6.37 0.17 -0.95
CA THR A 27 7.76 0.43 -0.54
C THR A 27 8.65 -0.75 -0.91
N ALA A 28 9.94 -0.51 -1.03
CA ALA A 28 10.94 -1.57 -1.18
C ALA A 28 11.26 -2.27 0.14
N LYS A 29 11.14 -1.53 1.24
CA LYS A 29 11.40 -2.02 2.59
C LYS A 29 10.48 -1.28 3.57
N PRO A 30 9.84 -1.95 4.53
CA PRO A 30 8.96 -1.28 5.47
C PRO A 30 9.74 -0.29 6.36
N SER A 31 9.28 0.97 6.36
CA SER A 31 9.75 2.01 7.28
C SER A 31 9.36 1.69 8.73
N GLN A 32 9.89 2.45 9.70
CA GLN A 32 9.47 2.33 11.09
C GLN A 32 7.96 2.53 11.25
N LEU A 33 7.39 3.54 10.57
CA LEU A 33 5.94 3.78 10.54
C LEU A 33 5.18 2.55 10.05
N ALA A 34 5.59 1.96 8.93
CA ALA A 34 4.93 0.80 8.35
C ALA A 34 5.00 -0.42 9.30
N ARG A 35 6.14 -0.64 9.95
CA ARG A 35 6.32 -1.72 10.95
C ARG A 35 5.34 -1.56 12.10
N GLU A 36 5.30 -0.38 12.72
CA GLU A 36 4.41 -0.09 13.84
C GLU A 36 2.94 -0.28 13.48
N ARG A 37 2.52 0.14 12.27
CA ARG A 37 1.16 -0.07 11.76
C ARG A 37 0.82 -1.54 11.60
N ILE A 38 1.67 -2.30 10.91
CA ILE A 38 1.45 -3.72 10.62
C ILE A 38 1.41 -4.53 11.91
N GLU A 39 2.35 -4.28 12.83
CA GLU A 39 2.39 -4.96 14.14
C GLU A 39 1.17 -4.63 15.00
N HIS A 40 0.71 -3.37 14.97
CA HIS A 40 -0.50 -2.95 15.67
C HIS A 40 -1.73 -3.69 15.12
N TRP A 41 -1.89 -3.73 13.80
CA TRP A 41 -3.02 -4.44 13.18
C TRP A 41 -2.96 -5.95 13.39
N GLN A 42 -1.77 -6.53 13.44
CA GLN A 42 -1.60 -7.94 13.81
C GLN A 42 -2.10 -8.21 15.24
N LYS A 43 -1.73 -7.36 16.19
CA LYS A 43 -2.21 -7.46 17.58
C LYS A 43 -3.73 -7.29 17.68
N LEU A 44 -4.31 -6.32 16.98
CA LEU A 44 -5.76 -6.14 16.92
C LEU A 44 -6.47 -7.36 16.30
N SER A 45 -5.91 -7.96 15.28
CA SER A 45 -6.41 -9.19 14.67
C SER A 45 -6.45 -10.34 15.67
N GLN A 46 -5.36 -10.56 16.39
CA GLN A 46 -5.23 -11.61 17.42
C GLN A 46 -6.17 -11.41 18.61
N SER A 47 -6.57 -10.17 18.90
CA SER A 47 -7.56 -9.90 19.96
C SER A 47 -9.00 -10.28 19.58
N GLY A 48 -9.25 -10.70 18.34
CA GLY A 48 -10.57 -11.00 17.82
C GLY A 48 -11.47 -9.77 17.63
N ASN A 49 -10.97 -8.58 17.89
CA ASN A 49 -11.76 -7.34 17.81
C ASN A 49 -11.79 -6.76 16.39
N PHE A 50 -12.53 -7.45 15.52
CA PHE A 50 -12.66 -7.08 14.11
C PHE A 50 -13.13 -5.63 13.91
N LYS A 51 -14.02 -5.14 14.75
CA LYS A 51 -14.51 -3.76 14.66
C LYS A 51 -13.39 -2.76 14.88
N HIS A 52 -12.56 -2.93 15.90
CA HIS A 52 -11.44 -2.03 16.15
C HIS A 52 -10.41 -2.12 15.05
N LEU A 53 -10.09 -3.31 14.56
CA LEU A 53 -9.19 -3.49 13.42
C LEU A 53 -9.68 -2.72 12.19
N MET A 54 -10.95 -2.88 11.81
CA MET A 54 -11.52 -2.20 10.64
C MET A 54 -11.53 -0.67 10.77
N LEU A 55 -11.86 -0.15 11.94
CA LEU A 55 -11.86 1.29 12.19
C LEU A 55 -10.45 1.87 12.20
N ASP A 56 -9.48 1.13 12.75
CA ASP A 56 -8.10 1.57 12.80
C ASP A 56 -7.45 1.55 11.41
N ILE A 57 -7.67 0.47 10.62
CA ILE A 57 -7.24 0.41 9.22
C ILE A 57 -7.82 1.59 8.44
N ALA A 58 -9.13 1.85 8.55
CA ALA A 58 -9.75 2.96 7.85
C ALA A 58 -9.18 4.31 8.28
N LYS A 59 -8.95 4.52 9.59
CA LYS A 59 -8.41 5.76 10.13
C LYS A 59 -7.05 6.11 9.55
N HIS A 60 -6.19 5.11 9.33
CA HIS A 60 -4.82 5.30 8.83
C HIS A 60 -4.70 5.19 7.30
N SER A 61 -5.69 4.57 6.64
CA SER A 61 -5.70 4.44 5.17
C SER A 61 -6.28 5.65 4.46
N TYR A 62 -7.20 6.38 5.08
CA TYR A 62 -7.86 7.53 4.47
C TYR A 62 -7.36 8.85 5.06
N THR A 63 -7.46 9.93 4.28
CA THR A 63 -7.39 11.30 4.83
C THR A 63 -8.44 11.49 5.91
N GLN A 64 -8.20 12.42 6.84
CA GLN A 64 -9.15 12.72 7.93
C GLN A 64 -10.56 13.03 7.41
N LYS A 65 -10.66 13.75 6.29
CA LYS A 65 -11.94 14.10 5.66
C LYS A 65 -12.68 12.86 5.16
N SER A 66 -12.01 11.98 4.45
CA SER A 66 -12.60 10.75 3.92
C SER A 66 -12.94 9.76 5.04
N TYR A 67 -12.07 9.64 6.05
CA TYR A 67 -12.34 8.82 7.22
C TYR A 67 -13.63 9.26 7.94
N GLN A 68 -13.82 10.54 8.18
CA GLN A 68 -15.05 11.02 8.82
C GLN A 68 -16.31 10.68 8.01
N LYS A 69 -16.22 10.75 6.66
CA LYS A 69 -17.33 10.37 5.77
C LYS A 69 -17.65 8.88 5.87
N TRP A 70 -16.65 8.02 5.92
CA TRP A 70 -16.82 6.57 5.86
C TRP A 70 -16.89 5.88 7.23
N ARG A 71 -16.53 6.57 8.32
CA ARG A 71 -16.44 6.00 9.67
C ARG A 71 -17.69 5.24 10.11
N LEU A 72 -18.88 5.76 9.78
CA LEU A 72 -20.12 5.07 10.14
C LEU A 72 -20.26 3.74 9.42
N LEU A 73 -19.94 3.70 8.12
CA LEU A 73 -19.97 2.47 7.33
C LEU A 73 -18.97 1.43 7.89
N TYR A 74 -17.74 1.83 8.15
CA TYR A 74 -16.72 0.94 8.75
C TYR A 74 -17.12 0.45 10.14
N ASN A 75 -17.82 1.28 10.93
CA ASN A 75 -18.35 0.87 12.24
C ASN A 75 -19.42 -0.23 12.09
N ILE A 76 -20.33 -0.08 11.13
CA ILE A 76 -21.37 -1.09 10.84
C ILE A 76 -20.73 -2.39 10.32
N MET A 77 -19.85 -2.27 9.32
CA MET A 77 -19.13 -3.42 8.76
C MET A 77 -18.31 -4.16 9.82
N GLY A 78 -17.64 -3.42 10.69
CA GLY A 78 -16.86 -3.99 11.79
C GLY A 78 -17.69 -4.72 12.83
N ARG A 79 -18.98 -4.36 13.02
CA ARG A 79 -19.91 -5.08 13.90
C ARG A 79 -20.49 -6.34 13.26
N LEU A 80 -20.71 -6.32 11.96
CA LEU A 80 -21.30 -7.44 11.22
C LEU A 80 -20.24 -8.46 10.75
N GLY A 81 -19.01 -7.99 10.57
CA GLY A 81 -17.88 -8.80 10.12
C GLY A 81 -17.19 -9.56 11.26
N ARG A 82 -16.36 -10.51 10.86
CA ARG A 82 -15.49 -11.28 11.76
C ARG A 82 -14.20 -11.65 11.05
N ILE A 83 -13.14 -11.83 11.81
CA ILE A 83 -11.89 -12.42 11.31
C ILE A 83 -12.17 -13.91 11.07
N LYS A 84 -12.01 -14.34 9.82
CA LYS A 84 -12.25 -15.73 9.43
C LYS A 84 -10.99 -16.60 9.58
N ASP A 85 -9.82 -15.98 9.42
CA ASP A 85 -8.54 -16.66 9.42
C ASP A 85 -7.44 -15.72 9.95
N GLU A 86 -7.15 -15.85 11.23
CA GLU A 86 -6.11 -15.08 11.91
C GLU A 86 -4.69 -15.45 11.40
N ASN A 87 -4.50 -16.73 11.05
CA ASN A 87 -3.22 -17.20 10.53
C ASN A 87 -2.88 -16.52 9.20
N ARG A 88 -3.88 -16.32 8.34
CA ARG A 88 -3.70 -15.61 7.08
C ARG A 88 -3.26 -14.16 7.29
N ILE A 89 -3.85 -13.46 8.25
CA ILE A 89 -3.45 -12.09 8.59
C ILE A 89 -2.02 -12.08 9.13
N ALA A 90 -1.66 -13.04 10.00
CA ALA A 90 -0.31 -13.15 10.53
C ALA A 90 0.73 -13.40 9.44
N ILE A 91 0.45 -14.31 8.49
CA ILE A 91 1.34 -14.61 7.35
C ILE A 91 1.51 -13.37 6.46
N GLN A 92 0.42 -12.67 6.13
CA GLN A 92 0.47 -11.45 5.32
C GLN A 92 1.26 -10.33 6.02
N SER A 93 1.03 -10.13 7.31
CA SER A 93 1.77 -9.17 8.13
C SER A 93 3.27 -9.50 8.15
N GLN A 94 3.61 -10.76 8.41
CA GLN A 94 5.01 -11.21 8.42
C GLN A 94 5.68 -11.00 7.07
N SER A 95 5.00 -11.34 5.96
CA SER A 95 5.49 -11.09 4.60
C SER A 95 5.80 -9.62 4.34
N CYS A 96 4.94 -8.71 4.81
CA CYS A 96 5.20 -7.28 4.69
C CYS A 96 6.37 -6.82 5.57
N LEU A 97 6.47 -7.32 6.82
CA LEU A 97 7.51 -6.94 7.78
C LEU A 97 8.92 -7.40 7.36
N THR A 98 9.00 -8.53 6.66
CA THR A 98 10.26 -9.10 6.17
C THR A 98 10.61 -8.73 4.73
N HIS A 99 9.72 -7.96 4.07
CA HIS A 99 9.95 -7.53 2.69
C HIS A 99 11.19 -6.62 2.60
N ASP A 100 12.11 -6.97 1.70
CA ASP A 100 13.27 -6.16 1.33
C ASP A 100 13.64 -6.46 -0.12
N SER A 101 13.29 -5.57 -1.02
CA SER A 101 13.52 -5.70 -2.46
C SER A 101 14.56 -4.73 -3.00
N LEU A 102 15.27 -4.00 -2.12
CA LEU A 102 16.20 -2.93 -2.54
C LEU A 102 17.20 -3.38 -3.59
N GLU A 103 17.76 -4.58 -3.44
CA GLU A 103 18.77 -5.10 -4.37
C GLU A 103 18.20 -5.48 -5.74
N VAL A 104 16.91 -5.85 -5.82
CA VAL A 104 16.30 -6.28 -7.09
C VAL A 104 15.65 -5.14 -7.87
N LEU A 105 15.48 -3.95 -7.27
CA LEU A 105 14.84 -2.81 -7.95
C LEU A 105 15.64 -2.35 -9.18
N LYS A 106 16.95 -2.50 -9.17
CA LYS A 106 17.83 -2.16 -10.29
C LYS A 106 17.62 -3.06 -11.53
N GLU A 107 17.03 -4.23 -11.34
CA GLU A 107 16.69 -5.18 -12.41
C GLU A 107 15.33 -4.83 -13.08
N ILE A 108 14.62 -3.82 -12.59
CA ILE A 108 13.36 -3.37 -13.17
C ILE A 108 13.66 -2.42 -14.32
N HIS A 109 13.47 -2.90 -15.56
CA HIS A 109 13.76 -2.15 -16.78
C HIS A 109 12.52 -1.76 -17.60
N CYS A 110 11.35 -2.32 -17.28
CA CYS A 110 10.11 -1.96 -17.97
C CYS A 110 9.67 -0.54 -17.58
N PRO A 111 8.92 0.16 -18.44
CA PRO A 111 8.29 1.43 -18.08
C PRO A 111 7.55 1.30 -16.76
N THR A 112 7.87 2.18 -15.80
CA THR A 112 7.36 2.10 -14.44
C THR A 112 6.76 3.43 -14.00
N LEU A 113 5.52 3.40 -13.49
CA LEU A 113 4.85 4.52 -12.83
C LEU A 113 4.76 4.25 -11.33
N ILE A 114 5.26 5.18 -10.53
CA ILE A 114 5.16 5.14 -9.07
C ILE A 114 4.17 6.20 -8.62
N LEU A 115 3.17 5.77 -7.87
CA LEU A 115 2.10 6.62 -7.33
C LEU A 115 2.18 6.64 -5.81
N GLY A 116 2.50 7.79 -5.24
CA GLY A 116 2.52 8.01 -3.80
C GLY A 116 1.39 8.92 -3.34
N ALA A 117 1.05 8.87 -2.08
CA ALA A 117 0.08 9.75 -1.43
C ALA A 117 0.78 10.57 -0.35
N LEU A 118 0.52 11.88 -0.33
CA LEU A 118 1.22 12.78 0.59
C LEU A 118 0.82 12.54 2.05
N GLU A 119 -0.44 12.13 2.28
CA GLU A 119 -0.99 11.87 3.61
C GLU A 119 -1.07 10.36 3.92
N ASP A 120 -0.19 9.53 3.30
CA ASP A 120 -0.12 8.10 3.58
C ASP A 120 0.42 7.86 5.00
N ASP A 121 -0.47 7.47 5.92
CA ASP A 121 -0.16 7.16 7.32
C ASP A 121 -0.02 5.64 7.57
N VAL A 122 0.16 4.85 6.51
CA VAL A 122 0.42 3.40 6.59
C VAL A 122 1.88 3.10 6.30
N ILE A 123 2.38 3.50 5.14
CA ILE A 123 3.78 3.25 4.74
C ILE A 123 4.60 4.54 4.63
N GLY A 124 3.94 5.68 4.57
CA GLY A 124 4.56 6.98 4.35
C GLY A 124 4.87 7.27 2.87
N VAL A 125 4.89 8.54 2.51
CA VAL A 125 5.22 9.00 1.14
C VAL A 125 6.66 8.68 0.75
N ASP A 126 7.56 8.52 1.71
CA ASP A 126 8.98 8.30 1.48
C ASP A 126 9.27 6.94 0.84
N GLY A 127 8.44 5.91 1.09
CA GLY A 127 8.54 4.64 0.39
C GLY A 127 8.43 4.78 -1.14
N SER A 128 7.50 5.61 -1.62
CA SER A 128 7.37 5.91 -3.06
C SER A 128 8.56 6.69 -3.61
N LYS A 129 9.13 7.62 -2.84
CA LYS A 129 10.33 8.37 -3.23
C LYS A 129 11.58 7.50 -3.28
N GLU A 130 11.71 6.55 -2.36
CA GLU A 130 12.82 5.57 -2.36
C GLU A 130 12.77 4.65 -3.57
N LEU A 131 11.59 4.14 -3.91
CA LEU A 131 11.38 3.37 -5.14
C LEU A 131 11.80 4.17 -6.38
N ALA A 132 11.40 5.45 -6.45
CA ALA A 132 11.73 6.31 -7.59
C ALA A 132 13.23 6.61 -7.72
N LYS A 133 13.97 6.60 -6.62
CA LYS A 133 15.44 6.73 -6.67
C LYS A 133 16.13 5.45 -7.13
N ALA A 134 15.53 4.30 -6.85
CA ALA A 134 16.14 2.99 -7.11
C ALA A 134 15.80 2.44 -8.50
N ILE A 135 14.63 2.78 -9.06
CA ILE A 135 14.19 2.30 -10.39
C ILE A 135 14.50 3.36 -11.44
N SER A 136 15.44 3.05 -12.33
CA SER A 136 15.87 3.96 -13.37
C SER A 136 14.77 4.24 -14.40
N GLY A 137 14.61 5.52 -14.79
CA GLY A 137 13.66 5.92 -15.84
C GLY A 137 12.17 5.82 -15.44
N CYS A 138 11.86 5.58 -14.18
CA CYS A 138 10.48 5.58 -13.72
C CYS A 138 9.88 6.99 -13.67
N GLN A 139 8.56 7.06 -13.74
CA GLN A 139 7.78 8.27 -13.47
C GLN A 139 7.30 8.24 -12.01
N LEU A 140 7.44 9.35 -11.29
CA LEU A 140 6.93 9.51 -9.92
C LEU A 140 5.85 10.59 -9.90
N LEU A 141 4.68 10.23 -9.38
CA LEU A 141 3.60 11.16 -9.10
C LEU A 141 3.17 11.05 -7.64
N ILE A 142 3.29 12.13 -6.89
CA ILE A 142 2.81 12.24 -5.51
C ILE A 142 1.48 13.00 -5.52
N LEU A 143 0.42 12.33 -5.07
CA LEU A 143 -0.91 12.90 -5.02
C LEU A 143 -1.16 13.60 -3.67
N ASN A 144 -1.53 14.88 -3.75
CA ASN A 144 -1.94 15.66 -2.58
C ASN A 144 -3.36 15.25 -2.15
N HIS A 145 -3.70 15.53 -0.89
CA HIS A 145 -5.02 15.25 -0.32
C HIS A 145 -5.48 13.80 -0.49
N SER A 146 -4.52 12.89 -0.33
CA SER A 146 -4.74 11.45 -0.47
C SER A 146 -3.95 10.70 0.60
N GLY A 147 -4.59 9.71 1.22
CA GLY A 147 -3.97 8.75 2.10
C GLY A 147 -3.56 7.46 1.38
N HIS A 148 -3.37 6.39 2.13
CA HIS A 148 -3.02 5.08 1.59
C HIS A 148 -4.08 4.52 0.63
N ALA A 149 -5.36 4.89 0.80
CA ALA A 149 -6.47 4.54 -0.09
C ALA A 149 -6.61 5.51 -1.28
N LEU A 150 -5.51 6.05 -1.82
CA LEU A 150 -5.50 7.10 -2.85
C LEU A 150 -6.36 6.79 -4.07
N TYR A 151 -6.52 5.52 -4.43
CA TYR A 151 -7.32 5.06 -5.57
C TYR A 151 -8.84 5.28 -5.36
N GLU A 152 -9.28 5.44 -4.11
CA GLU A 152 -10.67 5.78 -3.76
C GLU A 152 -10.86 7.28 -3.51
N GLU A 153 -9.79 7.98 -3.14
CA GLU A 153 -9.85 9.38 -2.70
C GLU A 153 -9.58 10.37 -3.83
N ASN A 154 -8.81 9.99 -4.86
CA ASN A 154 -8.30 10.95 -5.83
C ASN A 154 -8.48 10.47 -7.27
N LYS A 155 -9.25 11.22 -8.05
CA LYS A 155 -9.50 10.92 -9.47
C LYS A 155 -8.22 10.97 -10.33
N ALA A 156 -7.24 11.80 -9.95
CA ALA A 156 -5.97 11.89 -10.65
C ALA A 156 -5.20 10.56 -10.62
N PHE A 157 -5.48 9.66 -9.66
CA PHE A 157 -4.95 8.30 -9.69
C PHE A 157 -5.41 7.54 -10.94
N GLN A 158 -6.72 7.54 -11.22
CA GLN A 158 -7.27 6.83 -12.37
C GLN A 158 -6.78 7.45 -13.69
N GLU A 159 -6.73 8.77 -13.77
CA GLU A 159 -6.23 9.50 -14.92
C GLU A 159 -4.77 9.14 -15.22
N ALA A 160 -3.89 9.19 -14.23
CA ALA A 160 -2.48 8.82 -14.36
C ALA A 160 -2.28 7.36 -14.77
N VAL A 161 -3.07 6.43 -14.19
CA VAL A 161 -3.02 5.01 -14.56
C VAL A 161 -3.46 4.81 -16.02
N CYS A 162 -4.56 5.43 -16.45
CA CYS A 162 -5.04 5.31 -17.82
C CYS A 162 -4.07 5.93 -18.83
N GLU A 163 -3.51 7.10 -18.53
CA GLU A 163 -2.51 7.76 -19.38
C GLU A 163 -1.25 6.91 -19.53
N PHE A 164 -0.76 6.34 -18.43
CA PHE A 164 0.42 5.51 -18.46
C PHE A 164 0.25 4.19 -19.20
N LEU A 165 -0.96 3.60 -19.15
CA LEU A 165 -1.23 2.31 -19.81
C LEU A 165 -1.49 2.43 -21.32
N ASN A 166 -1.98 3.59 -21.79
CA ASN A 166 -2.18 3.86 -23.22
C ASN A 166 -0.84 4.19 -23.90
#